data_8e5e8957b8a9964be9069c761dd5094b
#
_entry.id   8e5e8957b8a9964be9069c761dd5094b
#
_cell.length_a   1.000
_cell.length_b   1.000
_cell.length_c   1.000
_cell.angle_alpha   90.00
_cell.angle_beta   90.00
_cell.angle_gamma   90.00
#
_symmetry.space_group_name_H-M   'P 1'
#
loop_
_entity.id
_entity.type
_entity.pdbx_description
1 polymer ?
#
loop_
_entity_poly.entity_id
_entity_poly.type
_entity_poly.pdbx_seq_one_letter_code
_entity_poly.pdbx_strand_id
1 'polypeptide(L)'
;MTTEERKAEDARFRQEYPLFAQYPELIYLDNAATTQKPSCVIQAESAFYEKYNANPFRGVYELAEFATEHYEEARAAVAELLHANTDEIVFTRNASESLNLIAYSLGNLVLRPGDEVLVSIMEHHSNLLVWQQAAKRTGAT
;
A
#
# COMPACT_ATOMS: atom_id res chain seq x y z
N MET A 1 -26.63 4.05 15.90
CA MET A 1 -26.60 5.04 14.81
C MET A 1 -27.85 4.88 13.96
N THR A 2 -28.65 5.90 13.84
CA THR A 2 -29.86 5.92 13.01
C THR A 2 -29.49 6.01 11.53
N THR A 3 -30.45 5.78 10.63
CA THR A 3 -30.25 5.92 9.17
C THR A 3 -29.86 7.36 8.79
N GLU A 4 -30.43 8.36 9.46
CA GLU A 4 -30.12 9.78 9.20
C GLU A 4 -28.72 10.17 9.70
N GLU A 5 -28.30 9.67 10.86
CA GLU A 5 -26.94 9.88 11.38
C GLU A 5 -25.90 9.28 10.43
N ARG A 6 -26.15 8.07 9.89
CA ARG A 6 -25.27 7.43 8.89
C ARG A 6 -25.18 8.24 7.61
N LYS A 7 -26.29 8.69 7.06
CA LYS A 7 -26.29 9.54 5.86
C LYS A 7 -25.52 10.86 6.06
N ALA A 8 -25.65 11.48 7.22
CA ALA A 8 -24.92 12.70 7.54
C ALA A 8 -23.41 12.44 7.66
N GLU A 9 -23.01 11.30 8.25
CA GLU A 9 -21.63 10.88 8.35
C GLU A 9 -21.04 10.57 6.97
N ASP A 10 -21.77 9.81 6.11
CA ASP A 10 -21.36 9.51 4.75
C ASP A 10 -21.19 10.78 3.91
N ALA A 11 -22.10 11.74 4.04
CA ALA A 11 -22.01 13.02 3.34
C ALA A 11 -20.78 13.83 3.78
N ARG A 12 -20.49 13.85 5.09
CA ARG A 12 -19.30 14.50 5.63
C ARG A 12 -18.02 13.81 5.14
N PHE A 13 -17.98 12.49 5.19
CA PHE A 13 -16.84 11.71 4.71
C PHE A 13 -16.55 11.95 3.22
N ARG A 14 -17.58 12.02 2.38
CA ARG A 14 -17.43 12.35 0.96
C ARG A 14 -16.79 13.71 0.70
N GLN A 15 -17.02 14.70 1.54
CA GLN A 15 -16.45 16.05 1.40
C GLN A 15 -14.93 16.08 1.62
N GLU A 16 -14.36 15.07 2.28
CA GLU A 16 -12.93 14.97 2.46
C GLU A 16 -12.19 14.62 1.15
N TYR A 17 -12.92 14.15 0.14
CA TYR A 17 -12.38 13.74 -1.16
C TYR A 17 -12.68 14.78 -2.25
N PRO A 18 -11.70 15.50 -2.79
CA PRO A 18 -11.90 16.56 -3.77
C PRO A 18 -12.66 16.12 -5.03
N LEU A 19 -12.48 14.85 -5.45
CA LEU A 19 -13.21 14.31 -6.59
C LEU A 19 -14.72 14.38 -6.39
N PHE A 20 -15.21 14.03 -5.21
CA PHE A 20 -16.66 14.05 -4.93
C PHE A 20 -17.20 15.45 -4.68
N ALA A 21 -16.35 16.42 -4.31
CA ALA A 21 -16.73 17.82 -4.31
C ALA A 21 -16.92 18.35 -5.76
N GLN A 22 -16.07 17.91 -6.69
CA GLN A 22 -16.20 18.27 -8.11
C GLN A 22 -17.38 17.54 -8.79
N TYR A 23 -17.67 16.30 -8.38
CA TYR A 23 -18.75 15.47 -8.96
C TYR A 23 -19.67 14.93 -7.85
N PRO A 24 -20.59 15.75 -7.31
CA PRO A 24 -21.40 15.36 -6.14
C PRO A 24 -22.27 14.12 -6.36
N GLU A 25 -22.76 13.91 -7.59
CA GLU A 25 -23.63 12.79 -7.93
C GLU A 25 -22.87 11.52 -8.37
N LEU A 26 -21.54 11.57 -8.39
CA LEU A 26 -20.72 10.43 -8.82
C LEU A 26 -20.84 9.26 -7.83
N ILE A 27 -21.21 8.10 -8.32
CA ILE A 27 -21.11 6.82 -7.63
C ILE A 27 -19.84 6.12 -8.15
N TYR A 28 -18.80 6.11 -7.33
CA TYR A 28 -17.51 5.53 -7.70
C TYR A 28 -17.39 4.11 -7.13
N LEU A 29 -17.34 3.11 -8.00
CA LEU A 29 -17.29 1.69 -7.62
C LEU A 29 -16.00 0.97 -8.06
N ASP A 30 -15.00 1.71 -8.54
CA ASP A 30 -13.77 1.15 -9.09
C ASP A 30 -12.56 1.31 -8.13
N ASN A 31 -12.81 1.25 -6.82
CA ASN A 31 -11.74 1.34 -5.81
C ASN A 31 -10.72 0.20 -5.89
N ALA A 32 -11.09 -0.94 -6.48
CA ALA A 32 -10.17 -2.05 -6.71
C ALA A 32 -9.05 -1.69 -7.68
N ALA A 33 -9.34 -0.87 -8.69
CA ALA A 33 -8.34 -0.38 -9.63
C ALA A 33 -7.56 0.81 -9.06
N THR A 34 -8.26 1.79 -8.49
CA THR A 34 -7.65 2.94 -7.82
C THR A 34 -8.60 3.56 -6.81
N THR A 35 -8.11 3.82 -5.62
CA THR A 35 -8.85 4.49 -4.56
C THR A 35 -8.68 6.00 -4.66
N GLN A 36 -9.76 6.75 -4.48
CA GLN A 36 -9.70 8.21 -4.44
C GLN A 36 -8.89 8.69 -3.23
N LYS A 37 -8.21 9.81 -3.39
CA LYS A 37 -7.32 10.36 -2.36
C LYS A 37 -8.04 11.46 -1.58
N PRO A 38 -8.08 11.40 -0.25
CA PRO A 38 -8.59 12.50 0.57
C PRO A 38 -7.66 13.72 0.50
N SER A 39 -8.21 14.88 0.79
CA SER A 39 -7.48 16.16 0.77
C SER A 39 -6.22 16.15 1.61
N CYS A 40 -6.25 15.51 2.78
CA CYS A 40 -5.09 15.43 3.67
C CYS A 40 -3.91 14.69 3.02
N VAL A 41 -4.15 13.63 2.26
CA VAL A 41 -3.10 12.88 1.53
C VAL A 41 -2.51 13.74 0.42
N ILE A 42 -3.35 14.37 -0.40
CA ILE A 42 -2.90 15.25 -1.50
C ILE A 42 -2.07 16.41 -0.96
N GLN A 43 -2.53 17.03 0.14
CA GLN A 43 -1.83 18.15 0.79
C GLN A 43 -0.49 17.70 1.40
N ALA A 44 -0.43 16.55 2.03
CA ALA A 44 0.82 16.01 2.60
C ALA A 44 1.86 15.75 1.51
N GLU A 45 1.46 15.15 0.38
CA GLU A 45 2.35 14.90 -0.76
C GLU A 45 2.84 16.22 -1.37
N SER A 46 1.94 17.19 -1.62
CA SER A 46 2.30 18.50 -2.14
C SER A 46 3.24 19.25 -1.20
N ALA A 47 2.94 19.26 0.10
CA ALA A 47 3.77 19.92 1.10
C ALA A 47 5.17 19.31 1.20
N PHE A 48 5.29 17.99 1.04
CA PHE A 48 6.59 17.34 1.01
C PHE A 48 7.44 17.86 -0.17
N TYR A 49 6.90 17.85 -1.38
CA TYR A 49 7.62 18.35 -2.56
C TYR A 49 7.91 19.85 -2.52
N GLU A 50 7.01 20.65 -1.98
CA GLU A 50 7.16 22.10 -1.91
C GLU A 50 8.17 22.55 -0.84
N LYS A 51 8.30 21.81 0.28
CA LYS A 51 8.98 22.31 1.48
C LYS A 51 10.10 21.42 1.99
N TYR A 52 9.99 20.09 1.81
CA TYR A 52 10.81 19.13 2.55
C TYR A 52 11.51 18.09 1.67
N ASN A 53 11.42 18.23 0.34
CA ASN A 53 11.96 17.24 -0.59
C ASN A 53 13.47 17.07 -0.42
N ALA A 54 13.87 16.04 0.30
CA ALA A 54 15.24 15.64 0.55
C ALA A 54 15.39 14.12 0.54
N ASN A 55 16.63 13.63 0.35
CA ASN A 55 16.93 12.21 0.36
C ASN A 55 17.00 11.69 1.81
N PRO A 56 16.08 10.81 2.24
CA PRO A 56 16.13 10.24 3.58
C PRO A 56 17.36 9.35 3.78
N PHE A 57 17.76 9.14 5.04
CA PHE A 57 18.82 8.24 5.53
C PHE A 57 20.28 8.62 5.21
N ARG A 58 20.57 9.47 4.24
CA ARG A 58 21.94 9.72 3.78
C ARG A 58 22.42 11.16 3.94
N GLY A 59 21.58 12.06 4.35
CA GLY A 59 21.93 13.46 4.58
C GLY A 59 22.20 13.72 6.06
N VAL A 60 23.14 14.63 6.33
CA VAL A 60 23.45 15.15 7.68
C VAL A 60 23.01 16.61 7.83
N TYR A 61 21.97 16.99 7.11
CA TYR A 61 21.40 18.33 7.12
C TYR A 61 19.90 18.26 7.46
N GLU A 62 19.37 19.33 8.03
CA GLU A 62 18.04 19.41 8.62
C GLU A 62 16.92 18.81 7.76
N LEU A 63 16.87 19.13 6.45
CA LEU A 63 15.83 18.57 5.57
C LEU A 63 15.94 17.05 5.38
N ALA A 64 17.16 16.50 5.39
CA ALA A 64 17.32 15.05 5.27
C ALA A 64 16.95 14.32 6.57
N GLU A 65 17.22 14.93 7.71
CA GLU A 65 16.78 14.44 9.03
C GLU A 65 15.25 14.47 9.09
N PHE A 66 14.64 15.58 8.73
CA PHE A 66 13.18 15.72 8.64
C PHE A 66 12.55 14.64 7.74
N ALA A 67 13.08 14.46 6.52
CA ALA A 67 12.58 13.45 5.59
C ALA A 67 12.73 12.02 6.14
N THR A 68 13.80 11.74 6.88
CA THR A 68 14.04 10.46 7.54
C THR A 68 13.05 10.22 8.67
N GLU A 69 12.86 11.18 9.55
CA GLU A 69 11.92 11.10 10.67
C GLU A 69 10.50 10.81 10.19
N HIS A 70 10.00 11.58 9.21
CA HIS A 70 8.64 11.40 8.69
C HIS A 70 8.47 10.08 7.94
N TYR A 71 9.52 9.58 7.29
CA TYR A 71 9.49 8.25 6.68
C TYR A 71 9.37 7.14 7.73
N GLU A 72 10.11 7.25 8.84
CA GLU A 72 10.04 6.27 9.93
C GLU A 72 8.76 6.41 10.78
N GLU A 73 8.22 7.60 10.95
CA GLU A 73 6.89 7.82 11.53
C GLU A 73 5.79 7.14 10.70
N ALA A 74 5.83 7.26 9.38
CA ALA A 74 4.92 6.55 8.49
C ALA A 74 5.05 5.03 8.62
N ARG A 75 6.28 4.52 8.76
CA ARG A 75 6.54 3.10 9.00
C ARG A 75 5.94 2.64 10.33
N ALA A 76 6.12 3.43 11.39
CA ALA A 76 5.58 3.14 12.71
C ALA A 76 4.04 3.11 12.70
N ALA A 77 3.39 4.07 12.01
CA ALA A 77 1.94 4.10 11.88
C ALA A 77 1.39 2.87 11.13
N VAL A 78 2.08 2.41 10.07
CA VAL A 78 1.70 1.18 9.36
C VAL A 78 1.91 -0.05 10.23
N ALA A 79 3.02 -0.12 10.96
CA ALA A 79 3.30 -1.22 11.88
C ALA A 79 2.22 -1.32 12.97
N GLU A 80 1.82 -0.21 13.58
CA GLU A 80 0.73 -0.15 14.55
C GLU A 80 -0.58 -0.66 13.96
N LEU A 81 -0.96 -0.20 12.75
CA LEU A 81 -2.17 -0.62 12.05
C LEU A 81 -2.20 -2.12 11.80
N LEU A 82 -1.04 -2.72 11.49
CA LEU A 82 -0.91 -4.15 11.18
C LEU A 82 -0.59 -5.01 12.41
N HIS A 83 -0.46 -4.41 13.61
CA HIS A 83 0.00 -5.08 14.83
C HIS A 83 1.35 -5.81 14.64
N ALA A 84 2.27 -5.17 13.91
CA ALA A 84 3.61 -5.65 13.59
C ALA A 84 4.68 -4.75 14.23
N ASN A 85 5.94 -5.19 14.19
CA ASN A 85 7.07 -4.34 14.54
C ASN A 85 7.51 -3.48 13.35
N THR A 86 8.19 -2.38 13.58
CA THR A 86 8.65 -1.49 12.51
C THR A 86 9.66 -2.14 11.56
N ASP A 87 10.48 -3.06 12.05
CA ASP A 87 11.44 -3.84 11.26
C ASP A 87 10.80 -4.93 10.38
N GLU A 88 9.51 -5.22 10.59
CA GLU A 88 8.72 -6.13 9.74
C GLU A 88 8.03 -5.40 8.57
N ILE A 89 8.12 -4.06 8.50
CA ILE A 89 7.46 -3.28 7.46
C ILE A 89 8.45 -2.94 6.33
N VAL A 90 8.08 -3.35 5.11
CA VAL A 90 8.82 -3.01 3.89
C VAL A 90 7.89 -2.28 2.92
N PHE A 91 8.20 -1.02 2.63
CA PHE A 91 7.46 -0.25 1.62
C PHE A 91 7.88 -0.66 0.21
N THR A 92 6.89 -0.90 -0.64
CA THR A 92 7.06 -1.21 -2.06
C THR A 92 6.18 -0.28 -2.89
N ARG A 93 6.36 -0.26 -4.19
CA ARG A 93 5.58 0.60 -5.09
C ARG A 93 4.12 0.15 -5.23
N ASN A 94 3.86 -1.15 -5.11
CA ASN A 94 2.52 -1.73 -5.26
C ASN A 94 2.52 -3.22 -4.85
N ALA A 95 1.32 -3.81 -4.79
CA ALA A 95 1.14 -5.23 -4.46
C ALA A 95 1.87 -6.17 -5.43
N SER A 96 1.96 -5.83 -6.72
CA SER A 96 2.71 -6.66 -7.70
C SER A 96 4.19 -6.75 -7.34
N GLU A 97 4.81 -5.66 -6.92
CA GLU A 97 6.20 -5.66 -6.46
C GLU A 97 6.36 -6.49 -5.18
N SER A 98 5.48 -6.30 -4.19
CA SER A 98 5.50 -7.06 -2.94
C SER A 98 5.40 -8.57 -3.19
N LEU A 99 4.45 -9.00 -4.00
CA LEU A 99 4.25 -10.41 -4.34
C LEU A 99 5.42 -11.01 -5.10
N ASN A 100 6.01 -10.27 -6.05
CA ASN A 100 7.23 -10.69 -6.74
C ASN A 100 8.42 -10.82 -5.77
N LEU A 101 8.59 -9.85 -4.87
CA LEU A 101 9.64 -9.88 -3.86
C LEU A 101 9.53 -11.13 -2.98
N ILE A 102 8.33 -11.43 -2.48
CA ILE A 102 8.07 -12.63 -1.65
C ILE A 102 8.29 -13.91 -2.45
N ALA A 103 7.70 -14.02 -3.64
CA ALA A 103 7.80 -15.22 -4.45
C ALA A 103 9.23 -15.50 -4.95
N TYR A 104 10.02 -14.44 -5.18
CA TYR A 104 11.42 -14.58 -5.56
C TYR A 104 12.34 -14.87 -4.38
N SER A 105 12.19 -14.17 -3.25
CA SER A 105 13.04 -14.35 -2.08
C SER A 105 12.62 -15.58 -1.26
N LEU A 106 11.48 -15.52 -0.58
CA LEU A 106 10.99 -16.58 0.27
C LEU A 106 10.68 -17.86 -0.50
N GLY A 107 10.06 -17.76 -1.70
CA GLY A 107 9.78 -18.90 -2.53
C GLY A 107 11.04 -19.72 -2.87
N ASN A 108 12.14 -19.06 -3.23
CA ASN A 108 13.41 -19.75 -3.49
C ASN A 108 14.08 -20.32 -2.21
N LEU A 109 13.79 -19.76 -1.04
CA LEU A 109 14.32 -20.26 0.22
C LEU A 109 13.58 -21.50 0.73
N VAL A 110 12.25 -21.52 0.61
CA VAL A 110 11.40 -22.53 1.25
C VAL A 110 10.94 -23.63 0.30
N LEU A 111 10.63 -23.32 -0.97
CA LEU A 111 10.09 -24.29 -1.92
C LEU A 111 11.16 -25.28 -2.41
N ARG A 112 10.76 -26.53 -2.48
CA ARG A 112 11.57 -27.65 -2.96
C ARG A 112 10.81 -28.44 -4.03
N PRO A 113 11.48 -29.25 -4.85
CA PRO A 113 10.82 -30.16 -5.78
C PRO A 113 9.82 -31.08 -5.05
N GLY A 114 8.57 -31.07 -5.52
CA GLY A 114 7.48 -31.85 -4.92
C GLY A 114 6.63 -31.08 -3.89
N ASP A 115 7.02 -29.85 -3.51
CA ASP A 115 6.16 -28.99 -2.72
C ASP A 115 4.99 -28.47 -3.56
N GLU A 116 3.92 -28.04 -2.89
CA GLU A 116 2.71 -27.50 -3.53
C GLU A 116 2.46 -26.05 -3.11
N VAL A 117 2.08 -25.21 -4.08
CA VAL A 117 1.65 -23.83 -3.84
C VAL A 117 0.16 -23.74 -4.17
N LEU A 118 -0.66 -23.62 -3.13
CA LEU A 118 -2.09 -23.47 -3.29
C LEU A 118 -2.47 -22.03 -3.61
N VAL A 119 -3.15 -21.83 -4.73
CA VAL A 119 -3.69 -20.52 -5.14
C VAL A 119 -5.18 -20.65 -5.51
N SER A 120 -5.95 -19.58 -5.29
CA SER A 120 -7.35 -19.53 -5.71
C SER A 120 -7.43 -19.25 -7.22
N ILE A 121 -8.46 -19.81 -7.89
CA ILE A 121 -8.75 -19.48 -9.28
C ILE A 121 -9.22 -18.02 -9.46
N MET A 122 -9.62 -17.36 -8.38
CA MET A 122 -10.08 -15.97 -8.37
C MET A 122 -8.94 -14.95 -8.16
N GLU A 123 -7.69 -15.41 -8.07
CA GLU A 123 -6.55 -14.53 -7.82
C GLU A 123 -6.33 -13.54 -8.98
N HIS A 124 -5.93 -12.33 -8.61
CA HIS A 124 -5.40 -11.39 -9.58
C HIS A 124 -4.10 -11.96 -10.20
N HIS A 125 -3.84 -11.69 -11.47
CA HIS A 125 -2.67 -12.21 -12.19
C HIS A 125 -1.34 -11.91 -11.45
N SER A 126 -1.22 -10.79 -10.77
CA SER A 126 -0.02 -10.44 -10.00
C SER A 126 0.26 -11.42 -8.84
N ASN A 127 -0.75 -12.12 -8.31
CA ASN A 127 -0.58 -13.15 -7.31
C ASN A 127 -0.49 -14.57 -7.92
N LEU A 128 -1.17 -14.83 -9.02
CA LEU A 128 -1.11 -16.13 -9.69
C LEU A 128 0.23 -16.36 -10.39
N LEU A 129 0.65 -15.41 -11.25
CA LEU A 129 1.80 -15.61 -12.13
C LEU A 129 3.14 -15.70 -11.38
N VAL A 130 3.29 -14.98 -10.29
CA VAL A 130 4.54 -15.01 -9.51
C VAL A 130 4.77 -16.37 -8.87
N TRP A 131 3.72 -17.03 -8.37
CA TRP A 131 3.81 -18.36 -7.79
C TRP A 131 4.00 -19.45 -8.83
N GLN A 132 3.36 -19.35 -10.00
CA GLN A 132 3.65 -20.22 -11.14
C GLN A 132 5.14 -20.14 -11.55
N GLN A 133 5.73 -18.95 -11.57
CA GLN A 133 7.14 -18.77 -11.86
C GLN A 133 8.04 -19.31 -10.73
N ALA A 134 7.65 -19.14 -9.48
CA ALA A 134 8.38 -19.71 -8.34
C ALA A 134 8.36 -21.24 -8.39
N ALA A 135 7.20 -21.84 -8.59
CA ALA A 135 7.04 -23.29 -8.73
C ALA A 135 7.90 -23.84 -9.89
N LYS A 136 7.84 -23.21 -11.06
CA LYS A 136 8.68 -23.59 -12.22
C LYS A 136 10.18 -23.54 -11.91
N ARG A 137 10.66 -22.57 -11.13
CA ARG A 137 12.09 -22.45 -10.76
C ARG A 137 12.52 -23.48 -9.74
N THR A 138 11.65 -23.84 -8.80
CA THR A 138 11.98 -24.68 -7.64
C THR A 138 11.61 -26.15 -7.84
N GLY A 139 10.84 -26.48 -8.90
CA GLY A 139 10.30 -27.81 -9.11
C GLY A 139 9.07 -28.14 -8.24
N ALA A 140 8.46 -27.12 -7.60
CA ALA A 140 7.17 -27.21 -6.93
C ALA A 140 6.01 -27.21 -7.95
N THR A 141 4.78 -27.51 -7.50
CA THR A 141 3.57 -27.51 -8.32
C THR A 141 2.49 -26.59 -7.77
#